data_41c248fb9b172bca13ac0adc2aa752d2
#
_entry.id   41c248fb9b172bca13ac0adc2aa752d2
#
_cell.length_a   1.000
_cell.length_b   1.000
_cell.length_c   1.000
_cell.angle_alpha   90.00
_cell.angle_beta   90.00
_cell.angle_gamma   90.00
#
_symmetry.space_group_name_H-M   'P 1'
#
loop_
_entity.id
_entity.type
_entity.pdbx_description
1 polymer ?
#
loop_
_entity_poly.entity_id
_entity_poly.type
_entity_poly.pdbx_seq_one_letter_code
_entity_poly.pdbx_strand_id
1 'polypeptide(L)'
;MSYGNHDYINGNKHPVAYPDNVYIFSKEEVQPFPYQRNGEVLALIYGFSYENRAVVANKVNEFQITDTSVPFHIAMLHGSVQSNTEHDRYAPFQVQELSERHFDYWALGHIHKRQILKETPAIVYPGNIQGRNRKETGMKGCYHVVLNEGTTDLAFIPLQAIQINPLVVNVSPCNSVHEVESVLMEHVNNLTYSTPQLIDLTLISTDQRITKWQQDGRMEEMMELINEATIQSSVWSYIFRYSVSKKVASFDRELYKGDHFISELLYEIDNQSIQPFIAEIYQQKRARKFVERLTIEEEMALKTAVKELLIYELLKE
;
A
#
# COMPACT_ATOMS: atom_id res chain seq x y z
N MET A 1 21.49 8.59 -6.93
CA MET A 1 20.57 8.35 -5.78
C MET A 1 20.06 9.69 -5.25
N SER A 2 18.86 9.66 -4.63
CA SER A 2 18.23 10.78 -3.95
C SER A 2 17.75 10.33 -2.58
N TYR A 3 17.96 11.14 -1.56
CA TYR A 3 17.38 10.93 -0.23
C TYR A 3 15.97 11.51 -0.17
N GLY A 4 15.07 10.81 0.51
CA GLY A 4 13.68 11.22 0.71
C GLY A 4 13.39 11.68 2.15
N ASN A 5 12.11 11.63 2.52
CA ASN A 5 11.62 12.12 3.83
C ASN A 5 11.98 11.21 5.02
N HIS A 6 12.45 9.99 4.79
CA HIS A 6 12.87 9.08 5.86
C HIS A 6 14.39 9.03 6.07
N ASP A 7 15.16 9.36 5.04
CA ASP A 7 16.62 9.30 5.02
C ASP A 7 17.27 10.64 4.62
N TYR A 8 16.61 11.75 4.96
CA TYR A 8 17.03 13.11 4.60
C TYR A 8 18.46 13.47 5.11
N ILE A 9 19.10 14.43 4.44
CA ILE A 9 20.52 14.75 4.62
C ILE A 9 20.88 15.07 6.08
N ASN A 10 20.09 15.90 6.76
CA ASN A 10 20.31 16.31 8.14
C ASN A 10 19.78 15.32 9.19
N GLY A 11 19.27 14.16 8.76
CA GLY A 11 18.74 13.12 9.65
C GLY A 11 19.80 12.21 10.24
N ASN A 12 19.41 11.43 11.24
CA ASN A 12 20.26 10.38 11.78
C ASN A 12 20.38 9.24 10.76
N LYS A 13 21.51 9.14 10.09
CA LYS A 13 21.81 8.09 9.13
C LYS A 13 22.80 7.10 9.72
N HIS A 14 22.62 5.82 9.39
CA HIS A 14 23.71 4.88 9.52
C HIS A 14 24.80 5.27 8.51
N PRO A 15 26.06 5.35 8.92
CA PRO A 15 27.17 5.60 8.01
C PRO A 15 27.27 4.44 7.02
N VAL A 16 26.90 4.70 5.77
CA VAL A 16 27.04 3.76 4.65
C VAL A 16 28.13 4.29 3.74
N ALA A 17 29.18 3.52 3.53
CA ALA A 17 30.16 3.79 2.50
C ALA A 17 29.59 3.31 1.16
N TYR A 18 29.34 4.22 0.25
CA TYR A 18 28.90 3.90 -1.11
C TYR A 18 30.13 3.70 -2.00
N PRO A 19 30.07 2.77 -2.97
CA PRO A 19 31.13 2.62 -3.95
C PRO A 19 31.19 3.83 -4.91
N ASP A 20 32.33 4.04 -5.56
CA ASP A 20 32.63 5.22 -6.39
C ASP A 20 31.66 5.41 -7.57
N ASN A 21 30.98 4.36 -7.99
CA ASN A 21 29.97 4.41 -9.06
C ASN A 21 28.58 4.85 -8.58
N VAL A 22 28.42 5.22 -7.31
CA VAL A 22 27.17 5.74 -6.74
C VAL A 22 27.25 7.25 -6.58
N TYR A 23 26.50 7.95 -7.40
CA TYR A 23 26.31 9.38 -7.24
C TYR A 23 25.08 9.67 -6.37
N ILE A 24 25.22 10.61 -5.42
CA ILE A 24 24.12 11.05 -4.53
C ILE A 24 23.96 12.56 -4.70
N PHE A 25 22.74 12.99 -4.97
CA PHE A 25 22.40 14.41 -4.92
C PHE A 25 22.54 14.92 -3.48
N SER A 26 23.44 15.87 -3.26
CA SER A 26 23.89 16.30 -1.92
C SER A 26 23.16 17.51 -1.36
N LYS A 27 22.21 18.08 -2.12
CA LYS A 27 21.46 19.29 -1.76
C LYS A 27 19.98 19.15 -2.09
N GLU A 28 19.14 20.01 -1.46
CA GLU A 28 17.71 20.15 -1.76
C GLU A 28 17.44 21.04 -2.99
N GLU A 29 18.40 21.18 -3.86
CA GLU A 29 18.33 21.93 -5.12
C GLU A 29 18.48 20.97 -6.28
N VAL A 30 17.64 21.11 -7.32
CA VAL A 30 17.70 20.24 -8.49
C VAL A 30 18.98 20.48 -9.28
N GLN A 31 19.75 19.42 -9.46
CA GLN A 31 21.03 19.45 -10.17
C GLN A 31 21.07 18.38 -11.26
N PRO A 32 21.69 18.66 -12.42
CA PRO A 32 21.99 17.66 -13.43
C PRO A 32 23.23 16.83 -13.04
N PHE A 33 23.17 15.53 -13.33
CA PHE A 33 24.33 14.64 -13.26
C PHE A 33 24.50 13.93 -14.61
N PRO A 34 25.69 14.04 -15.27
CA PRO A 34 25.93 13.40 -16.55
C PRO A 34 26.20 11.91 -16.38
N TYR A 35 25.42 11.09 -17.09
CA TYR A 35 25.73 9.68 -17.28
C TYR A 35 26.58 9.52 -18.54
N GLN A 36 27.83 9.04 -18.34
CA GLN A 36 28.79 8.89 -19.41
C GLN A 36 29.13 7.41 -19.67
N ARG A 37 29.32 7.09 -20.94
CA ARG A 37 29.85 5.80 -21.38
C ARG A 37 30.88 6.03 -22.50
N ASN A 38 32.06 5.43 -22.35
CA ASN A 38 33.17 5.59 -23.32
C ASN A 38 33.55 7.06 -23.61
N GLY A 39 33.41 7.96 -22.63
CA GLY A 39 33.73 9.39 -22.77
C GLY A 39 32.61 10.24 -23.38
N GLU A 40 31.49 9.65 -23.77
CA GLU A 40 30.33 10.35 -24.31
C GLU A 40 29.25 10.47 -23.25
N VAL A 41 28.60 11.65 -23.13
CA VAL A 41 27.43 11.89 -22.26
C VAL A 41 26.18 11.39 -22.97
N LEU A 42 25.59 10.31 -22.46
CA LEU A 42 24.41 9.68 -23.04
C LEU A 42 23.10 10.18 -22.43
N ALA A 43 23.15 10.61 -21.17
CA ALA A 43 21.98 11.14 -20.48
C ALA A 43 22.35 12.17 -19.41
N LEU A 44 21.46 13.12 -19.14
CA LEU A 44 21.49 13.97 -17.97
C LEU A 44 20.41 13.48 -16.99
N ILE A 45 20.81 13.17 -15.77
CA ILE A 45 19.93 12.74 -14.69
C ILE A 45 19.76 13.91 -13.73
N TYR A 46 18.56 14.43 -13.60
CA TYR A 46 18.22 15.56 -12.74
C TYR A 46 17.58 15.06 -11.46
N GLY A 47 17.96 15.62 -10.33
CA GLY A 47 17.40 15.26 -9.05
C GLY A 47 17.89 16.13 -7.91
N PHE A 48 17.31 15.92 -6.75
CA PHE A 48 17.71 16.55 -5.49
C PHE A 48 17.50 15.58 -4.34
N SER A 49 18.08 15.86 -3.19
CA SER A 49 17.84 15.14 -1.95
C SER A 49 17.17 16.06 -0.92
N TYR A 50 16.32 15.50 -0.10
CA TYR A 50 15.74 16.23 1.04
C TYR A 50 16.83 16.57 2.05
N GLU A 51 16.94 17.83 2.43
CA GLU A 51 17.80 18.27 3.53
C GLU A 51 17.12 18.04 4.88
N ASN A 52 15.81 18.22 4.93
CA ASN A 52 14.99 18.02 6.11
C ASN A 52 13.85 17.03 5.82
N ARG A 53 13.21 16.55 6.89
CA ARG A 53 12.16 15.53 6.79
C ARG A 53 11.02 15.89 5.83
N ALA A 54 10.72 17.18 5.68
CA ALA A 54 9.58 17.63 4.88
C ALA A 54 10.00 18.70 3.87
N VAL A 55 9.76 18.46 2.61
CA VAL A 55 9.81 19.45 1.53
C VAL A 55 8.37 19.74 1.13
N VAL A 56 7.84 20.89 1.55
CA VAL A 56 6.45 21.29 1.30
C VAL A 56 6.28 22.10 0.02
N ALA A 57 7.37 22.59 -0.54
CA ALA A 57 7.37 23.36 -1.78
C ALA A 57 7.24 22.43 -3.00
N ASN A 58 6.52 22.91 -4.01
CA ASN A 58 6.54 22.29 -5.33
C ASN A 58 7.90 22.53 -6.00
N LYS A 59 8.65 21.47 -6.26
CA LYS A 59 10.00 21.52 -6.84
C LYS A 59 10.02 21.41 -8.36
N VAL A 60 8.88 21.22 -9.02
CA VAL A 60 8.80 20.96 -10.47
C VAL A 60 9.43 22.08 -11.30
N ASN A 61 9.31 23.33 -10.85
CA ASN A 61 9.88 24.48 -11.57
C ASN A 61 11.41 24.51 -11.61
N GLU A 62 12.07 23.81 -10.70
CA GLU A 62 13.53 23.68 -10.68
C GLU A 62 14.03 22.66 -11.72
N PHE A 63 13.17 21.73 -12.19
CA PHE A 63 13.53 20.78 -13.25
C PHE A 63 13.51 21.48 -14.61
N GLN A 64 14.68 21.84 -15.07
CA GLN A 64 14.89 22.50 -16.38
C GLN A 64 16.01 21.78 -17.12
N ILE A 65 15.78 21.44 -18.39
CA ILE A 65 16.80 20.86 -19.25
C ILE A 65 17.86 21.93 -19.54
N THR A 66 19.10 21.65 -19.12
CA THR A 66 20.22 22.59 -19.19
C THR A 66 21.06 22.44 -20.47
N ASP A 67 21.02 21.27 -21.10
CA ASP A 67 21.76 20.98 -22.34
C ASP A 67 20.92 20.06 -23.24
N THR A 68 20.38 20.61 -24.30
CA THR A 68 19.56 19.92 -25.29
C THR A 68 20.36 19.10 -26.31
N SER A 69 21.71 19.17 -26.30
CA SER A 69 22.56 18.36 -27.16
C SER A 69 22.70 16.91 -26.67
N VAL A 70 22.37 16.65 -25.38
CA VAL A 70 22.40 15.31 -24.78
C VAL A 70 21.14 14.55 -25.18
N PRO A 71 21.25 13.27 -25.60
CA PRO A 71 20.11 12.52 -26.15
C PRO A 71 18.95 12.29 -25.18
N PHE A 72 19.25 12.03 -23.89
CA PHE A 72 18.22 11.65 -22.92
C PHE A 72 18.25 12.49 -21.64
N HIS A 73 17.07 12.81 -21.13
CA HIS A 73 16.88 13.59 -19.91
C HIS A 73 15.97 12.83 -18.94
N ILE A 74 16.51 12.45 -17.78
CA ILE A 74 15.82 11.67 -16.75
C ILE A 74 15.63 12.55 -15.52
N ALA A 75 14.42 12.65 -15.00
CA ALA A 75 14.13 13.34 -13.75
C ALA A 75 13.86 12.35 -12.61
N MET A 76 14.50 12.58 -11.46
CA MET A 76 14.28 11.84 -10.22
C MET A 76 13.60 12.76 -9.19
N LEU A 77 12.37 12.43 -8.80
CA LEU A 77 11.59 13.23 -7.85
C LEU A 77 11.01 12.36 -6.74
N HIS A 78 11.40 12.62 -5.50
CA HIS A 78 10.75 12.05 -4.33
C HIS A 78 9.62 12.97 -3.90
N GLY A 79 8.36 12.63 -4.17
CA GLY A 79 7.22 13.50 -3.91
C GLY A 79 5.88 12.83 -4.15
N SER A 80 4.79 13.53 -3.83
CA SER A 80 3.42 13.04 -3.94
C SER A 80 2.58 13.88 -4.91
N VAL A 81 1.64 13.23 -5.60
CA VAL A 81 0.64 13.94 -6.42
C VAL A 81 -0.22 14.83 -5.51
N GLN A 82 -0.40 16.08 -5.87
CA GLN A 82 -1.09 17.09 -5.05
C GLN A 82 -2.54 16.72 -4.68
N SER A 83 -3.22 15.95 -5.53
CA SER A 83 -4.58 15.47 -5.32
C SER A 83 -4.66 14.22 -4.43
N ASN A 84 -3.53 13.61 -4.07
CA ASN A 84 -3.53 12.44 -3.20
C ASN A 84 -3.74 12.85 -1.75
N THR A 85 -4.91 12.52 -1.19
CA THR A 85 -5.28 12.81 0.21
C THR A 85 -4.86 11.70 1.17
N GLU A 86 -4.39 10.56 0.66
CA GLU A 86 -3.99 9.39 1.47
C GLU A 86 -2.59 9.54 2.08
N HIS A 87 -1.79 10.48 1.58
CA HIS A 87 -0.41 10.68 2.03
C HIS A 87 -0.14 12.12 2.40
N ASP A 88 0.78 12.33 3.34
CA ASP A 88 1.34 13.64 3.66
C ASP A 88 1.94 14.28 2.39
N ARG A 89 1.74 15.59 2.23
CA ARG A 89 2.21 16.33 1.06
C ARG A 89 3.71 16.57 1.15
N TYR A 90 4.48 15.78 0.40
CA TYR A 90 5.92 15.93 0.25
C TYR A 90 6.27 16.29 -1.19
N ALA A 91 7.01 17.40 -1.40
CA ALA A 91 7.33 17.95 -2.72
C ALA A 91 6.16 17.78 -3.71
N PRO A 92 4.98 18.38 -3.39
CA PRO A 92 3.75 18.14 -4.11
C PRO A 92 3.83 18.61 -5.55
N PHE A 93 3.27 17.82 -6.49
CA PHE A 93 3.25 18.14 -7.92
C PHE A 93 1.93 17.72 -8.58
N GLN A 94 1.67 18.26 -9.75
CA GLN A 94 0.63 17.78 -10.67
C GLN A 94 1.27 17.02 -11.82
N VAL A 95 0.63 15.94 -12.27
CA VAL A 95 1.13 15.12 -13.40
C VAL A 95 1.29 15.96 -14.67
N GLN A 96 0.41 16.92 -14.88
CA GLN A 96 0.47 17.85 -16.00
C GLN A 96 1.76 18.70 -15.97
N GLU A 97 2.15 19.22 -14.79
CA GLU A 97 3.36 20.02 -14.63
C GLU A 97 4.61 19.23 -15.04
N LEU A 98 4.69 17.93 -14.63
CA LEU A 98 5.81 17.06 -15.02
C LEU A 98 5.83 16.85 -16.55
N SER A 99 4.68 16.65 -17.16
CA SER A 99 4.57 16.41 -18.60
C SER A 99 5.06 17.58 -19.45
N GLU A 100 4.91 18.81 -18.95
CA GLU A 100 5.29 20.05 -19.63
C GLU A 100 6.79 20.34 -19.55
N ARG A 101 7.57 19.57 -18.77
CA ARG A 101 9.01 19.77 -18.63
C ARG A 101 9.87 19.05 -19.68
N HIS A 102 9.26 18.27 -20.58
CA HIS A 102 9.90 17.60 -21.71
C HIS A 102 11.02 16.60 -21.34
N PHE A 103 10.97 16.01 -20.12
CA PHE A 103 11.84 14.90 -19.75
C PHE A 103 11.37 13.60 -20.40
N ASP A 104 12.31 12.71 -20.77
CA ASP A 104 11.99 11.42 -21.38
C ASP A 104 11.42 10.44 -20.35
N TYR A 105 11.87 10.53 -19.09
CA TYR A 105 11.44 9.66 -18.01
C TYR A 105 11.44 10.36 -16.65
N TRP A 106 10.36 10.18 -15.89
CA TRP A 106 10.24 10.60 -14.50
C TRP A 106 10.29 9.39 -13.58
N ALA A 107 11.42 9.19 -12.88
CA ALA A 107 11.60 8.21 -11.82
C ALA A 107 11.09 8.79 -10.50
N LEU A 108 9.89 8.44 -10.09
CA LEU A 108 9.27 8.96 -8.88
C LEU A 108 9.56 8.06 -7.67
N GLY A 109 9.72 8.65 -6.49
CA GLY A 109 9.80 7.99 -5.19
C GLY A 109 8.75 8.52 -4.22
N HIS A 110 8.69 7.99 -3.00
CA HIS A 110 7.77 8.28 -1.91
C HIS A 110 6.57 7.31 -1.82
N ILE A 111 5.86 7.06 -2.91
CA ILE A 111 4.70 6.18 -2.90
C ILE A 111 5.15 4.72 -3.03
N HIS A 112 4.81 3.89 -2.04
CA HIS A 112 5.19 2.47 -1.98
C HIS A 112 4.34 1.57 -2.89
N LYS A 113 3.24 2.09 -3.42
CA LYS A 113 2.41 1.41 -4.41
C LYS A 113 2.94 1.65 -5.81
N ARG A 114 3.16 0.58 -6.58
CA ARG A 114 3.53 0.67 -7.98
C ARG A 114 2.42 1.33 -8.80
N GLN A 115 2.77 2.35 -9.59
CA GLN A 115 1.80 3.08 -10.39
C GLN A 115 2.47 3.78 -11.59
N ILE A 116 1.93 3.61 -12.77
CA ILE A 116 2.25 4.42 -13.95
C ILE A 116 1.23 5.55 -14.00
N LEU A 117 1.68 6.78 -13.76
CA LEU A 117 0.82 7.97 -13.78
C LEU A 117 0.56 8.44 -15.20
N LYS A 118 1.54 8.25 -16.10
CA LYS A 118 1.45 8.59 -17.51
C LYS A 118 2.44 7.71 -18.29
N GLU A 119 2.08 7.36 -19.51
CA GLU A 119 2.91 6.52 -20.40
C GLU A 119 3.85 7.34 -21.27
N THR A 120 3.40 8.52 -21.74
CA THR A 120 4.20 9.40 -22.59
C THR A 120 4.06 10.88 -22.19
N PRO A 121 5.14 11.54 -21.68
CA PRO A 121 6.35 10.90 -21.20
C PRO A 121 6.07 9.94 -20.05
N ALA A 122 6.93 8.93 -19.85
CA ALA A 122 6.71 7.95 -18.80
C ALA A 122 6.95 8.56 -17.40
N ILE A 123 5.91 8.59 -16.56
CA ILE A 123 5.92 9.12 -15.20
C ILE A 123 5.53 7.98 -14.25
N VAL A 124 6.47 7.47 -13.44
CA VAL A 124 6.33 6.18 -12.80
C VAL A 124 6.77 6.18 -11.34
N TYR A 125 5.87 5.69 -10.47
CA TYR A 125 6.25 5.18 -9.16
C TYR A 125 6.54 3.67 -9.27
N PRO A 126 7.77 3.21 -9.04
CA PRO A 126 8.08 1.78 -9.02
C PRO A 126 7.50 1.07 -7.80
N GLY A 127 7.13 1.81 -6.76
CA GLY A 127 6.81 1.30 -5.45
C GLY A 127 8.07 0.94 -4.66
N ASN A 128 7.91 0.05 -3.68
CA ASN A 128 9.03 -0.51 -2.92
C ASN A 128 9.45 -1.89 -3.48
N ILE A 129 10.67 -2.31 -3.17
CA ILE A 129 11.24 -3.60 -3.62
C ILE A 129 10.78 -4.77 -2.76
N GLN A 130 10.27 -4.50 -1.53
CA GLN A 130 9.76 -5.47 -0.59
C GLN A 130 8.62 -4.86 0.23
N GLY A 131 7.49 -5.57 0.37
CA GLY A 131 6.42 -5.18 1.28
C GLY A 131 6.89 -5.27 2.74
N ARG A 132 6.64 -4.23 3.53
CA ARG A 132 7.09 -4.11 4.93
C ARG A 132 5.94 -4.17 5.93
N ASN A 133 4.74 -4.05 5.47
CA ASN A 133 3.53 -4.13 6.29
C ASN A 133 2.35 -4.74 5.51
N ARG A 134 1.29 -5.13 6.21
CA ARG A 134 0.13 -5.82 5.64
C ARG A 134 -0.65 -5.04 4.56
N LYS A 135 -0.53 -3.71 4.53
CA LYS A 135 -1.18 -2.87 3.51
C LYS A 135 -0.40 -2.86 2.18
N GLU A 136 0.87 -3.23 2.21
CA GLU A 136 1.76 -3.25 1.04
C GLU A 136 1.70 -4.60 0.31
N THR A 137 0.55 -4.91 -0.22
CA THR A 137 0.22 -6.19 -0.86
C THR A 137 0.73 -6.32 -2.29
N GLY A 138 0.71 -7.55 -2.82
CA GLY A 138 1.03 -7.84 -4.20
C GLY A 138 2.51 -7.81 -4.54
N MET A 139 2.83 -7.90 -5.83
CA MET A 139 4.21 -7.93 -6.32
C MET A 139 4.93 -6.61 -6.07
N LYS A 140 6.19 -6.70 -5.59
CA LYS A 140 7.09 -5.60 -5.34
C LYS A 140 8.37 -5.76 -6.16
N GLY A 141 8.97 -4.64 -6.57
CA GLY A 141 10.14 -4.71 -7.44
C GLY A 141 10.53 -3.35 -8.01
N CYS A 142 11.14 -3.39 -9.19
CA CYS A 142 11.56 -2.20 -9.92
C CYS A 142 11.12 -2.26 -11.38
N TYR A 143 11.34 -1.16 -12.11
CA TYR A 143 11.20 -1.16 -13.57
C TYR A 143 12.59 -1.21 -14.23
N HIS A 144 12.73 -2.08 -15.21
CA HIS A 144 13.73 -1.94 -16.25
C HIS A 144 13.16 -0.98 -17.30
N VAL A 145 13.86 0.13 -17.51
CA VAL A 145 13.43 1.20 -18.42
C VAL A 145 14.40 1.27 -19.58
N VAL A 146 13.89 1.20 -20.81
CA VAL A 146 14.66 1.40 -22.02
C VAL A 146 14.20 2.67 -22.69
N LEU A 147 15.10 3.63 -22.79
CA LEU A 147 14.85 4.90 -23.48
C LEU A 147 15.36 4.78 -24.92
N ASN A 148 14.49 5.04 -25.87
CA ASN A 148 14.78 5.18 -27.28
C ASN A 148 14.32 6.57 -27.73
N GLU A 149 14.75 6.99 -28.91
CA GLU A 149 14.32 8.25 -29.49
C GLU A 149 12.79 8.25 -29.66
N GLY A 150 12.13 9.09 -28.84
CA GLY A 150 10.66 9.25 -28.85
C GLY A 150 9.85 8.15 -28.16
N THR A 151 10.46 7.09 -27.60
CA THR A 151 9.73 6.01 -26.89
C THR A 151 10.41 5.59 -25.58
N THR A 152 9.58 5.14 -24.63
CA THR A 152 10.06 4.61 -23.33
C THR A 152 9.39 3.26 -23.09
N ASP A 153 10.18 2.20 -23.06
CA ASP A 153 9.70 0.85 -22.76
C ASP A 153 9.88 0.54 -21.27
N LEU A 154 8.82 0.05 -20.65
CA LEU A 154 8.76 -0.25 -19.21
C LEU A 154 8.52 -1.74 -18.99
N ALA A 155 9.46 -2.45 -18.39
CA ALA A 155 9.30 -3.84 -17.96
C ALA A 155 9.42 -3.94 -16.44
N PHE A 156 8.35 -4.41 -15.76
CA PHE A 156 8.40 -4.62 -14.32
C PHE A 156 9.17 -5.89 -13.98
N ILE A 157 10.12 -5.77 -13.05
CA ILE A 157 10.94 -6.87 -12.55
C ILE A 157 10.57 -7.11 -11.07
N PRO A 158 9.92 -8.24 -10.73
CA PRO A 158 9.66 -8.62 -9.35
C PRO A 158 10.98 -8.89 -8.61
N LEU A 159 11.13 -8.31 -7.42
CA LEU A 159 12.34 -8.45 -6.59
C LEU A 159 12.03 -8.88 -5.15
N GLN A 160 10.76 -8.94 -4.77
CA GLN A 160 10.37 -9.32 -3.41
C GLN A 160 10.83 -10.74 -3.09
N ALA A 161 11.40 -10.92 -1.89
CA ALA A 161 11.69 -12.25 -1.34
C ALA A 161 10.42 -12.92 -0.80
N ILE A 162 9.48 -12.13 -0.28
CA ILE A 162 8.21 -12.57 0.29
C ILE A 162 7.11 -11.62 -0.20
N GLN A 163 5.97 -12.17 -0.59
CA GLN A 163 4.81 -11.38 -0.99
C GLN A 163 3.74 -11.42 0.10
N ILE A 164 3.07 -10.29 0.32
CA ILE A 164 1.93 -10.19 1.24
C ILE A 164 0.67 -10.15 0.41
N ASN A 165 -0.27 -11.07 0.68
CA ASN A 165 -1.53 -11.16 -0.06
C ASN A 165 -2.74 -11.27 0.87
N PRO A 166 -3.81 -10.54 0.59
CA PRO A 166 -5.11 -10.83 1.20
C PRO A 166 -5.70 -12.10 0.55
N LEU A 167 -6.30 -12.94 1.36
CA LEU A 167 -7.08 -14.10 0.92
C LEU A 167 -8.46 -14.02 1.59
N VAL A 168 -9.50 -14.07 0.80
CA VAL A 168 -10.88 -14.05 1.28
C VAL A 168 -11.54 -15.38 0.95
N VAL A 169 -12.01 -16.10 1.98
CA VAL A 169 -12.63 -17.42 1.82
C VAL A 169 -14.01 -17.45 2.48
N ASN A 170 -15.02 -17.87 1.72
CA ASN A 170 -16.36 -18.05 2.26
C ASN A 170 -16.48 -19.44 2.88
N VAL A 171 -16.60 -19.48 4.19
CA VAL A 171 -16.78 -20.69 5.00
C VAL A 171 -18.20 -20.84 5.56
N SER A 172 -19.15 -20.05 5.08
CA SER A 172 -20.57 -20.15 5.49
C SER A 172 -21.16 -21.55 5.29
N PRO A 173 -20.80 -22.32 4.23
CA PRO A 173 -21.31 -23.68 4.05
C PRO A 173 -20.75 -24.69 5.03
N CYS A 174 -19.63 -24.40 5.71
CA CYS A 174 -18.94 -25.35 6.57
C CYS A 174 -19.68 -25.58 7.89
N ASN A 175 -19.85 -26.84 8.26
CA ASN A 175 -20.56 -27.28 9.46
C ASN A 175 -19.62 -27.69 10.60
N SER A 176 -18.33 -27.82 10.34
CA SER A 176 -17.30 -28.21 11.30
C SER A 176 -15.98 -27.48 11.03
N VAL A 177 -15.10 -27.43 12.05
CA VAL A 177 -13.75 -26.85 11.91
C VAL A 177 -12.95 -27.62 10.85
N HIS A 178 -13.13 -28.95 10.75
CA HIS A 178 -12.44 -29.76 9.77
C HIS A 178 -12.88 -29.45 8.31
N GLU A 179 -14.16 -29.12 8.09
CA GLU A 179 -14.61 -28.64 6.76
C GLU A 179 -13.99 -27.28 6.43
N VAL A 180 -13.86 -26.36 7.42
CA VAL A 180 -13.17 -25.09 7.24
C VAL A 180 -11.70 -25.32 6.90
N GLU A 181 -11.01 -26.20 7.62
CA GLU A 181 -9.63 -26.59 7.34
C GLU A 181 -9.45 -27.11 5.91
N SER A 182 -10.31 -28.05 5.49
CA SER A 182 -10.27 -28.62 4.13
C SER A 182 -10.45 -27.56 3.04
N VAL A 183 -11.39 -26.64 3.20
CA VAL A 183 -11.65 -25.52 2.28
C VAL A 183 -10.44 -24.59 2.23
N LEU A 184 -9.85 -24.26 3.37
CA LEU A 184 -8.68 -23.38 3.44
C LEU A 184 -7.47 -24.03 2.80
N MET A 185 -7.20 -25.31 3.09
CA MET A 185 -6.09 -26.05 2.47
C MET A 185 -6.23 -26.11 0.96
N GLU A 186 -7.44 -26.32 0.44
CA GLU A 186 -7.70 -26.27 -1.00
C GLU A 186 -7.37 -24.89 -1.59
N HIS A 187 -7.85 -23.80 -0.95
CA HIS A 187 -7.58 -22.45 -1.43
C HIS A 187 -6.09 -22.12 -1.38
N VAL A 188 -5.39 -22.45 -0.29
CA VAL A 188 -3.96 -22.16 -0.14
C VAL A 188 -3.13 -22.99 -1.14
N ASN A 189 -3.46 -24.26 -1.37
CA ASN A 189 -2.75 -25.13 -2.32
C ASN A 189 -2.98 -24.72 -3.80
N ASN A 190 -4.12 -24.11 -4.09
CA ASN A 190 -4.44 -23.60 -5.43
C ASN A 190 -3.78 -22.25 -5.74
N LEU A 191 -3.15 -21.60 -4.74
CA LEU A 191 -2.39 -20.36 -4.97
C LEU A 191 -1.11 -20.67 -5.76
N THR A 192 -1.01 -20.11 -6.96
CA THR A 192 0.17 -20.26 -7.82
C THR A 192 1.04 -19.02 -7.74
N TYR A 193 2.07 -19.08 -6.92
CA TYR A 193 3.04 -17.99 -6.74
C TYR A 193 4.46 -18.45 -7.03
N SER A 194 5.30 -17.51 -7.42
CA SER A 194 6.73 -17.75 -7.66
C SER A 194 7.62 -17.47 -6.43
N THR A 195 7.05 -16.89 -5.38
CA THR A 195 7.75 -16.52 -4.14
C THR A 195 6.92 -16.90 -2.92
N PRO A 196 7.53 -17.11 -1.76
CA PRO A 196 6.83 -17.33 -0.50
C PRO A 196 5.78 -16.26 -0.18
N GLN A 197 4.70 -16.68 0.49
CA GLN A 197 3.54 -15.83 0.73
C GLN A 197 3.25 -15.66 2.22
N LEU A 198 3.01 -14.40 2.64
CA LEU A 198 2.33 -14.09 3.89
C LEU A 198 0.87 -13.78 3.58
N ILE A 199 -0.05 -14.52 4.17
CA ILE A 199 -1.49 -14.44 3.89
C ILE A 199 -2.20 -13.71 5.02
N ASP A 200 -2.87 -12.59 4.71
CA ASP A 200 -3.87 -11.93 5.58
C ASP A 200 -5.24 -12.52 5.23
N LEU A 201 -5.70 -13.48 6.02
CA LEU A 201 -6.91 -14.26 5.74
C LEU A 201 -8.16 -13.58 6.29
N THR A 202 -9.19 -13.45 5.45
CA THR A 202 -10.52 -13.05 5.88
C THR A 202 -11.49 -14.20 5.60
N LEU A 203 -12.07 -14.76 6.67
CA LEU A 203 -13.12 -15.76 6.58
C LEU A 203 -14.47 -15.05 6.52
N ILE A 204 -15.26 -15.35 5.51
CA ILE A 204 -16.66 -14.91 5.45
C ILE A 204 -17.53 -16.01 6.02
N SER A 205 -18.30 -15.70 7.06
CA SER A 205 -19.27 -16.64 7.64
C SER A 205 -20.53 -15.92 8.10
N THR A 206 -21.66 -16.58 7.90
CA THR A 206 -22.96 -16.20 8.47
C THR A 206 -23.27 -16.99 9.75
N ASP A 207 -22.44 -17.99 10.08
CA ASP A 207 -22.71 -18.95 11.16
C ASP A 207 -22.09 -18.49 12.48
N GLN A 208 -22.89 -18.51 13.53
CA GLN A 208 -22.45 -18.17 14.89
C GLN A 208 -21.48 -19.20 15.47
N ARG A 209 -21.47 -20.43 14.98
CA ARG A 209 -20.54 -21.48 15.42
C ARG A 209 -19.08 -21.09 15.26
N ILE A 210 -18.75 -20.29 14.26
CA ILE A 210 -17.36 -19.81 14.06
C ILE A 210 -16.87 -18.98 15.25
N THR A 211 -17.75 -18.17 15.85
CA THR A 211 -17.42 -17.40 17.06
C THR A 211 -17.12 -18.31 18.24
N LYS A 212 -17.89 -19.40 18.38
CA LYS A 212 -17.64 -20.39 19.42
C LYS A 212 -16.30 -21.11 19.19
N TRP A 213 -15.99 -21.49 17.94
CA TRP A 213 -14.71 -22.13 17.60
C TRP A 213 -13.52 -21.21 17.86
N GLN A 214 -13.67 -19.89 17.68
CA GLN A 214 -12.65 -18.90 18.05
C GLN A 214 -12.49 -18.85 19.58
N GLN A 215 -13.59 -18.77 20.34
CA GLN A 215 -13.54 -18.73 21.80
C GLN A 215 -12.94 -20.00 22.41
N ASP A 216 -13.17 -21.14 21.79
CA ASP A 216 -12.65 -22.45 22.19
C ASP A 216 -11.18 -22.69 21.76
N GLY A 217 -10.53 -21.73 21.05
CA GLY A 217 -9.15 -21.84 20.55
C GLY A 217 -8.97 -22.78 19.33
N ARG A 218 -10.07 -23.35 18.82
CA ARG A 218 -10.04 -24.34 17.73
C ARG A 218 -9.64 -23.75 16.38
N MET A 219 -9.92 -22.45 16.17
CA MET A 219 -9.53 -21.76 14.96
C MET A 219 -8.01 -21.50 14.93
N GLU A 220 -7.44 -21.16 16.06
CA GLU A 220 -6.00 -20.95 16.23
C GLU A 220 -5.23 -22.24 16.00
N GLU A 221 -5.66 -23.36 16.63
CA GLU A 221 -5.06 -24.69 16.41
C GLU A 221 -5.12 -25.10 14.92
N MET A 222 -6.25 -24.87 14.26
CA MET A 222 -6.38 -25.17 12.83
C MET A 222 -5.44 -24.31 11.98
N MET A 223 -5.29 -23.00 12.28
CA MET A 223 -4.34 -22.15 11.55
C MET A 223 -2.88 -22.59 11.73
N GLU A 224 -2.51 -23.05 12.92
CA GLU A 224 -1.20 -23.63 13.19
C GLU A 224 -0.95 -24.88 12.35
N LEU A 225 -1.91 -25.82 12.30
CA LEU A 225 -1.81 -27.04 11.48
C LEU A 225 -1.67 -26.73 9.98
N ILE A 226 -2.46 -25.78 9.46
CA ILE A 226 -2.35 -25.32 8.09
C ILE A 226 -0.96 -24.75 7.81
N ASN A 227 -0.46 -23.89 8.71
CA ASN A 227 0.84 -23.28 8.56
C ASN A 227 1.98 -24.31 8.62
N GLU A 228 1.91 -25.31 9.51
CA GLU A 228 2.87 -26.41 9.56
C GLU A 228 2.90 -27.23 8.27
N ALA A 229 1.73 -27.47 7.67
CA ALA A 229 1.62 -28.20 6.41
C ALA A 229 2.17 -27.40 5.21
N THR A 230 1.92 -26.10 5.17
CA THR A 230 2.23 -25.25 4.01
C THR A 230 3.66 -24.70 4.01
N ILE A 231 4.32 -24.59 5.17
CA ILE A 231 5.69 -24.07 5.28
C ILE A 231 6.77 -25.03 4.77
N GLN A 232 6.43 -26.29 4.54
CA GLN A 232 7.39 -27.30 4.08
C GLN A 232 7.78 -27.17 2.60
N SER A 233 7.07 -26.38 1.83
CA SER A 233 7.33 -26.14 0.41
C SER A 233 8.47 -25.14 0.20
N SER A 234 9.20 -25.24 -0.91
CA SER A 234 10.18 -24.21 -1.33
C SER A 234 9.53 -22.86 -1.60
N VAL A 235 8.27 -22.86 -2.06
CA VAL A 235 7.41 -21.68 -2.18
C VAL A 235 6.30 -21.83 -1.14
N TRP A 236 6.65 -21.56 0.10
CA TRP A 236 5.75 -21.74 1.24
C TRP A 236 4.69 -20.62 1.33
N SER A 237 3.58 -20.96 1.97
CA SER A 237 2.55 -20.00 2.38
C SER A 237 2.41 -20.02 3.90
N TYR A 238 2.17 -18.85 4.51
CA TYR A 238 1.97 -18.71 5.94
C TYR A 238 0.84 -17.72 6.24
N ILE A 239 -0.19 -18.19 6.92
CA ILE A 239 -1.29 -17.35 7.40
C ILE A 239 -0.81 -16.64 8.65
N PHE A 240 -0.36 -15.39 8.52
CA PHE A 240 0.16 -14.61 9.66
C PHE A 240 -0.93 -13.91 10.47
N ARG A 241 -2.11 -13.82 9.88
CA ARG A 241 -3.29 -13.22 10.50
C ARG A 241 -4.55 -13.81 9.89
N TYR A 242 -5.57 -14.01 10.72
CA TYR A 242 -6.91 -14.23 10.21
C TYR A 242 -7.93 -13.28 10.88
N SER A 243 -9.02 -13.04 10.21
CA SER A 243 -10.19 -12.31 10.70
C SER A 243 -11.47 -12.99 10.20
N VAL A 244 -12.55 -12.86 10.97
CA VAL A 244 -13.85 -13.34 10.55
C VAL A 244 -14.73 -12.14 10.23
N SER A 245 -15.17 -12.05 8.98
CA SER A 245 -16.19 -11.10 8.53
C SER A 245 -17.54 -11.80 8.55
N LYS A 246 -18.42 -11.34 9.42
CA LYS A 246 -19.81 -11.78 9.40
C LYS A 246 -20.47 -11.11 8.21
N LYS A 247 -20.63 -11.83 7.11
CA LYS A 247 -21.51 -11.36 6.07
C LYS A 247 -22.92 -11.44 6.63
N VAL A 248 -23.44 -10.35 7.16
CA VAL A 248 -24.89 -10.22 7.33
C VAL A 248 -25.44 -10.41 5.93
N ALA A 249 -26.32 -11.41 5.77
CA ALA A 249 -27.04 -11.65 4.53
C ALA A 249 -27.51 -10.29 4.03
N SER A 250 -27.15 -9.97 2.78
CA SER A 250 -27.31 -8.66 2.12
C SER A 250 -28.26 -7.76 2.89
N PHE A 251 -27.76 -6.65 3.44
CA PHE A 251 -28.56 -5.66 4.17
C PHE A 251 -29.90 -5.59 3.48
N ASP A 252 -30.92 -6.17 4.09
CA ASP A 252 -32.23 -6.21 3.47
C ASP A 252 -32.61 -4.74 3.28
N ARG A 253 -32.74 -4.31 2.03
CA ARG A 253 -33.13 -2.92 1.73
C ARG A 253 -34.45 -2.56 2.40
N GLU A 254 -35.18 -3.57 2.85
CA GLU A 254 -36.41 -3.44 3.66
C GLU A 254 -36.12 -2.92 5.07
N LEU A 255 -34.98 -3.22 5.71
CA LEU A 255 -34.61 -2.65 7.02
C LEU A 255 -34.38 -1.13 6.97
N TYR A 256 -34.07 -0.57 5.79
CA TYR A 256 -33.97 0.88 5.58
C TYR A 256 -35.29 1.54 5.18
N LYS A 257 -36.38 0.76 4.94
CA LYS A 257 -37.65 1.26 4.39
C LYS A 257 -38.80 1.31 5.38
N GLY A 258 -38.61 0.88 6.64
CA GLY A 258 -39.64 0.89 7.66
C GLY A 258 -39.53 2.03 8.65
N ASP A 259 -40.66 2.48 9.21
CA ASP A 259 -40.72 3.37 10.39
C ASP A 259 -40.30 2.62 11.68
N HIS A 260 -39.11 1.98 11.64
CA HIS A 260 -38.62 1.18 12.73
C HIS A 260 -37.40 1.85 13.35
N PHE A 261 -37.24 1.76 14.66
CA PHE A 261 -36.11 2.23 15.44
C PHE A 261 -34.74 1.86 14.80
N ILE A 262 -34.65 0.66 14.22
CA ILE A 262 -33.42 0.20 13.53
C ILE A 262 -33.11 1.07 12.31
N SER A 263 -34.10 1.45 11.50
CA SER A 263 -33.84 2.30 10.30
C SER A 263 -33.39 3.70 10.68
N GLU A 264 -33.93 4.29 11.72
CA GLU A 264 -33.46 5.60 12.24
C GLU A 264 -32.04 5.51 12.77
N LEU A 265 -31.71 4.44 13.51
CA LEU A 265 -30.35 4.23 14.05
C LEU A 265 -29.31 4.05 12.95
N LEU A 266 -29.63 3.28 11.92
CA LEU A 266 -28.75 3.08 10.76
C LEU A 266 -28.54 4.38 9.98
N TYR A 267 -29.60 5.18 9.81
CA TYR A 267 -29.55 6.49 9.19
C TYR A 267 -28.65 7.46 9.96
N GLU A 268 -28.77 7.49 11.29
CA GLU A 268 -27.93 8.32 12.15
C GLU A 268 -26.46 7.94 12.05
N ILE A 269 -26.11 6.63 12.03
CA ILE A 269 -24.73 6.17 11.87
C ILE A 269 -24.15 6.62 10.52
N ASP A 270 -24.93 6.57 9.44
CA ASP A 270 -24.46 7.00 8.12
C ASP A 270 -24.19 8.50 8.06
N ASN A 271 -25.01 9.32 8.72
CA ASN A 271 -24.95 10.77 8.61
C ASN A 271 -24.10 11.45 9.69
N GLN A 272 -23.86 10.81 10.83
CA GLN A 272 -23.02 11.40 11.88
C GLN A 272 -21.52 11.14 11.64
N SER A 273 -20.70 12.12 12.05
CA SER A 273 -19.24 11.94 12.11
C SER A 273 -18.86 11.02 13.26
N ILE A 274 -17.96 10.07 13.04
CA ILE A 274 -17.40 9.24 14.11
C ILE A 274 -16.31 9.93 14.91
N GLN A 275 -15.83 11.09 14.45
CA GLN A 275 -14.71 11.82 15.06
C GLN A 275 -14.91 12.11 16.56
N PRO A 276 -16.11 12.51 17.05
CA PRO A 276 -16.32 12.70 18.48
C PRO A 276 -16.11 11.43 19.31
N PHE A 277 -16.50 10.26 18.77
CA PHE A 277 -16.41 8.98 19.48
C PHE A 277 -14.98 8.45 19.57
N ILE A 278 -14.13 8.76 18.59
CA ILE A 278 -12.73 8.32 18.58
C ILE A 278 -11.78 9.38 19.14
N ALA A 279 -12.27 10.62 19.40
CA ALA A 279 -11.46 11.73 19.89
C ALA A 279 -10.72 11.39 21.21
N GLU A 280 -11.34 10.65 22.11
CA GLU A 280 -10.73 10.23 23.37
C GLU A 280 -9.53 9.31 23.14
N ILE A 281 -9.60 8.41 22.15
CA ILE A 281 -8.50 7.51 21.77
C ILE A 281 -7.32 8.36 21.32
N TYR A 282 -7.56 9.35 20.46
CA TYR A 282 -6.51 10.24 19.95
C TYR A 282 -5.97 11.24 20.99
N GLN A 283 -6.69 11.49 22.09
CA GLN A 283 -6.20 12.31 23.19
C GLN A 283 -5.17 11.58 24.06
N GLN A 284 -5.16 10.26 24.10
CA GLN A 284 -4.21 9.49 24.88
C GLN A 284 -2.81 9.52 24.27
N LYS A 285 -1.79 9.97 25.05
CA LYS A 285 -0.39 10.07 24.59
C LYS A 285 0.17 8.75 24.04
N ARG A 286 -0.23 7.60 24.63
CA ARG A 286 0.19 6.27 24.18
C ARG A 286 -0.46 5.88 22.85
N ALA A 287 -1.75 6.16 22.68
CA ALA A 287 -2.49 5.84 21.46
C ALA A 287 -1.95 6.63 20.26
N ARG A 288 -1.70 7.93 20.41
CA ARG A 288 -1.13 8.77 19.34
C ARG A 288 0.20 8.25 18.75
N LYS A 289 0.94 7.46 19.50
CA LYS A 289 2.22 6.92 19.05
C LYS A 289 2.06 5.72 18.08
N PHE A 290 0.92 5.04 18.16
CA PHE A 290 0.69 3.77 17.48
C PHE A 290 -0.57 3.75 16.60
N VAL A 291 -1.48 4.70 16.79
CA VAL A 291 -2.75 4.79 16.07
C VAL A 291 -2.71 6.01 15.15
N GLU A 292 -2.67 5.78 13.86
CA GLU A 292 -2.81 6.80 12.82
C GLU A 292 -4.27 7.28 12.76
N ARG A 293 -4.50 8.48 12.23
CA ARG A 293 -5.87 8.94 11.98
C ARG A 293 -6.51 8.07 10.92
N LEU A 294 -7.79 7.76 11.12
CA LEU A 294 -8.56 6.99 10.15
C LEU A 294 -8.65 7.74 8.81
N THR A 295 -8.42 7.04 7.74
CA THR A 295 -8.75 7.47 6.38
C THR A 295 -10.27 7.47 6.19
N ILE A 296 -10.75 8.12 5.13
CA ILE A 296 -12.19 8.11 4.77
C ILE A 296 -12.67 6.66 4.54
N GLU A 297 -11.86 5.81 3.90
CA GLU A 297 -12.18 4.40 3.68
C GLU A 297 -12.27 3.61 4.99
N GLU A 298 -11.34 3.85 5.91
CA GLU A 298 -11.34 3.22 7.24
C GLU A 298 -12.52 3.71 8.09
N GLU A 299 -12.90 4.98 7.98
CA GLU A 299 -14.12 5.51 8.62
C GLU A 299 -15.38 4.85 8.08
N MET A 300 -15.49 4.69 6.76
CA MET A 300 -16.61 3.99 6.13
C MET A 300 -16.66 2.50 6.52
N ALA A 301 -15.52 1.84 6.55
CA ALA A 301 -15.42 0.45 6.99
C ALA A 301 -15.82 0.28 8.46
N LEU A 302 -15.42 1.22 9.32
CA LEU A 302 -15.81 1.23 10.73
C LEU A 302 -17.33 1.45 10.91
N LYS A 303 -17.93 2.40 10.19
CA LYS A 303 -19.37 2.62 10.18
C LYS A 303 -20.13 1.35 9.75
N THR A 304 -19.63 0.68 8.73
CA THR A 304 -20.21 -0.60 8.27
C THR A 304 -20.13 -1.66 9.35
N ALA A 305 -18.98 -1.84 9.98
CA ALA A 305 -18.82 -2.81 11.07
C ALA A 305 -19.69 -2.49 12.30
N VAL A 306 -19.88 -1.21 12.64
CA VAL A 306 -20.77 -0.77 13.71
C VAL A 306 -22.23 -1.11 13.37
N LYS A 307 -22.67 -0.85 12.13
CA LYS A 307 -24.02 -1.21 11.69
C LYS A 307 -24.27 -2.72 11.76
N GLU A 308 -23.31 -3.51 11.29
CA GLU A 308 -23.36 -4.98 11.35
C GLU A 308 -23.48 -5.48 12.80
N LEU A 309 -22.68 -4.92 13.70
CA LEU A 309 -22.73 -5.28 15.13
C LEU A 309 -24.07 -4.92 15.77
N LEU A 310 -24.58 -3.71 15.50
CA LEU A 310 -25.86 -3.25 16.05
C LEU A 310 -27.04 -4.09 15.57
N ILE A 311 -27.10 -4.37 14.26
CA ILE A 311 -28.15 -5.26 13.70
C ILE A 311 -28.07 -6.64 14.36
N TYR A 312 -26.84 -7.17 14.49
CA TYR A 312 -26.65 -8.46 15.14
C TYR A 312 -27.16 -8.48 16.60
N GLU A 313 -26.78 -7.44 17.38
CA GLU A 313 -27.20 -7.37 18.80
C GLU A 313 -28.71 -7.07 18.98
N LEU A 314 -29.30 -6.28 18.09
CA LEU A 314 -30.72 -5.88 18.16
C LEU A 314 -31.69 -6.95 17.61
N LEU A 315 -31.22 -7.78 16.65
CA LEU A 315 -32.02 -8.87 16.09
C LEU A 315 -31.70 -10.23 16.73
N LYS A 316 -30.93 -10.24 17.81
CA LYS A 316 -30.59 -11.42 18.58
C LYS A 316 -31.80 -11.77 19.49
N GLU A 317 -32.70 -12.64 19.04
CA GLU A 317 -33.68 -13.35 19.88
C GLU A 317 -33.07 -14.63 20.45
#